data_b8f7b97658816f23d286279c96699bb6
#
_entry.id   b8f7b97658816f23d286279c96699bb6
#
_cell.length_a   1.000
_cell.length_b   1.000
_cell.length_c   1.000
_cell.angle_alpha   90.00
_cell.angle_beta   90.00
_cell.angle_gamma   90.00
#
_symmetry.space_group_name_H-M   'P 1'
#
loop_
_entity.id
_entity.type
_entity.pdbx_description
1 polymer ?
#
loop_
_entity_poly.entity_id
_entity_poly.type
_entity_poly.pdbx_seq_one_letter_code
_entity_poly.pdbx_strand_id
1 'polypeptide(L)'
;RGVSPADHHGAEYEPGSAASVVLAGDETAAPAIARILEDAPRDLRGVAFLEVPSPADVLRIDVPAGVEVHWLPRDLGEPHGVRLIPAVLGYLGDADAGDEIAVTDIESEDLLWETPDYSGLGEEIAATDAPAERYFWIAGESGVVTTLRRHLVKDLGIDRGQVAFMGYWRHGVAMRG
;
A
#
# COMPACT_ATOMS: atom_id res chain seq x y z
N ARG A 1 21.05 18.18 -18.77
CA ARG A 1 21.41 16.86 -18.23
C ARG A 1 20.17 16.34 -17.48
N GLY A 2 19.52 15.31 -18.05
CA GLY A 2 18.38 14.70 -17.41
C GLY A 2 18.78 14.10 -16.05
N VAL A 3 18.02 14.45 -15.02
CA VAL A 3 18.14 13.81 -13.71
C VAL A 3 17.75 12.36 -13.91
N SER A 4 18.64 11.46 -13.57
CA SER A 4 18.37 10.02 -13.68
C SER A 4 17.22 9.64 -12.73
N PRO A 5 16.28 8.79 -13.15
CA PRO A 5 15.14 8.37 -12.28
C PRO A 5 15.56 7.65 -11.01
N ALA A 6 16.85 7.41 -10.80
CA ALA A 6 17.37 6.59 -9.70
C ALA A 6 17.43 7.28 -8.33
N ASP A 7 17.05 8.55 -8.21
CA ASP A 7 17.20 9.30 -6.94
C ASP A 7 15.93 9.34 -6.08
N HIS A 8 14.96 8.46 -6.35
CA HIS A 8 13.79 8.30 -5.47
C HIS A 8 14.11 7.36 -4.31
N HIS A 9 15.02 7.79 -3.45
CA HIS A 9 15.32 7.06 -2.23
C HIS A 9 14.12 7.09 -1.28
N GLY A 10 13.48 5.96 -1.07
CA GLY A 10 12.52 5.73 0.00
C GLY A 10 11.12 5.25 -0.37
N ALA A 11 10.68 5.42 -1.60
CA ALA A 11 9.41 4.86 -2.04
C ALA A 11 9.64 4.04 -3.31
N GLU A 12 9.62 2.73 -3.17
CA GLU A 12 9.69 1.83 -4.32
C GLU A 12 8.36 1.83 -5.07
N TYR A 13 8.11 2.91 -5.79
CA TYR A 13 6.89 3.17 -6.54
C TYR A 13 7.18 3.15 -8.04
N GLU A 14 6.69 2.11 -8.72
CA GLU A 14 6.90 1.88 -10.14
C GLU A 14 5.61 1.44 -10.84
N PRO A 15 4.66 2.37 -11.07
CA PRO A 15 3.38 2.03 -11.68
C PRO A 15 3.49 1.63 -13.14
N GLY A 16 4.62 1.91 -13.82
CA GLY A 16 4.80 1.60 -15.23
C GLY A 16 3.69 2.20 -16.10
N SER A 17 3.03 1.36 -16.89
CA SER A 17 1.93 1.74 -17.77
C SER A 17 0.54 1.52 -17.15
N ALA A 18 0.44 1.34 -15.84
CA ALA A 18 -0.84 1.14 -15.19
C ALA A 18 -1.80 2.32 -15.42
N ALA A 19 -3.07 2.02 -15.71
CA ALA A 19 -4.08 3.04 -15.95
C ALA A 19 -4.50 3.77 -14.67
N SER A 20 -4.40 3.10 -13.53
CA SER A 20 -4.73 3.66 -12.21
C SER A 20 -3.88 3.07 -11.09
N VAL A 21 -3.87 3.75 -9.95
CA VAL A 21 -3.13 3.31 -8.77
C VAL A 21 -4.05 3.17 -7.56
N VAL A 22 -3.72 2.23 -6.68
CA VAL A 22 -4.29 2.09 -5.35
C VAL A 22 -3.16 2.19 -4.34
N LEU A 23 -3.15 3.27 -3.57
CA LEU A 23 -2.17 3.51 -2.53
C LEU A 23 -2.84 3.29 -1.17
N ALA A 24 -2.20 2.55 -0.30
CA ALA A 24 -2.74 2.28 1.02
C ALA A 24 -1.64 2.21 2.07
N GLY A 25 -1.91 2.78 3.24
CA GLY A 25 -0.95 2.74 4.32
C GLY A 25 -1.45 3.35 5.61
N ASP A 26 -0.65 3.19 6.65
CA ASP A 26 -0.85 3.81 7.95
C ASP A 26 -0.06 5.13 8.08
N GLU A 27 -0.03 5.67 9.28
CA GLU A 27 0.70 6.91 9.60
C GLU A 27 2.19 6.87 9.24
N THR A 28 2.81 5.69 9.23
CA THR A 28 4.23 5.55 8.86
C THR A 28 4.46 5.64 7.36
N ALA A 29 3.45 5.28 6.57
CA ALA A 29 3.48 5.34 5.12
C ALA A 29 2.92 6.68 4.56
N ALA A 30 2.22 7.46 5.37
CA ALA A 30 1.59 8.70 4.93
C ALA A 30 2.58 9.69 4.27
N PRO A 31 3.80 9.92 4.78
CA PRO A 31 4.76 10.78 4.10
C PRO A 31 5.18 10.27 2.72
N ALA A 32 5.35 8.96 2.56
CA ALA A 32 5.71 8.37 1.28
C ALA A 32 4.55 8.49 0.27
N ILE A 33 3.33 8.22 0.68
CA ILE A 33 2.14 8.39 -0.16
C ILE A 33 1.96 9.87 -0.56
N ALA A 34 2.13 10.79 0.37
CA ALA A 34 2.09 12.22 0.08
C ALA A 34 3.10 12.60 -1.00
N ARG A 35 4.32 12.12 -0.89
CA ARG A 35 5.38 12.37 -1.87
C ARG A 35 5.06 11.79 -3.25
N ILE A 36 4.56 10.56 -3.29
CA ILE A 36 4.12 9.92 -4.53
C ILE A 36 3.07 10.78 -5.23
N LEU A 37 2.07 11.26 -4.50
CA LEU A 37 0.98 12.05 -5.06
C LEU A 37 1.41 13.45 -5.49
N GLU A 38 2.30 14.10 -4.73
CA GLU A 38 2.83 15.42 -5.06
C GLU A 38 3.71 15.39 -6.32
N ASP A 39 4.48 14.33 -6.51
CA ASP A 39 5.36 14.14 -7.67
C ASP A 39 4.66 13.48 -8.88
N ALA A 40 3.44 13.01 -8.72
CA ALA A 40 2.71 12.28 -9.74
C ALA A 40 2.33 13.16 -10.95
N PRO A 41 2.25 12.55 -12.15
CA PRO A 41 1.65 13.23 -13.30
C PRO A 41 0.23 13.71 -12.98
N ARG A 42 -0.13 14.88 -13.48
CA ARG A 42 -1.43 15.50 -13.18
C ARG A 42 -2.63 14.75 -13.74
N ASP A 43 -2.42 13.84 -14.67
CA ASP A 43 -3.43 12.96 -15.24
C ASP A 43 -3.52 11.59 -14.55
N LEU A 44 -2.75 11.38 -13.47
CA LEU A 44 -2.83 10.15 -12.68
C LEU A 44 -4.26 9.95 -12.16
N ARG A 45 -4.73 8.72 -12.22
CA ARG A 45 -6.03 8.29 -11.70
C ARG A 45 -5.84 7.24 -10.62
N GLY A 46 -6.75 7.20 -9.67
CA GLY A 46 -6.74 6.18 -8.64
C GLY A 46 -7.31 6.64 -7.32
N VAL A 47 -6.89 5.95 -6.27
CA VAL A 47 -7.35 6.17 -4.90
C VAL A 47 -6.20 5.98 -3.92
N ALA A 48 -6.25 6.70 -2.82
CA ALA A 48 -5.35 6.52 -1.69
C ALA A 48 -6.15 6.37 -0.40
N PHE A 49 -5.81 5.37 0.40
CA PHE A 49 -6.36 5.11 1.73
C PHE A 49 -5.27 5.29 2.78
N LEU A 50 -5.49 6.17 3.72
CA LEU A 50 -4.52 6.54 4.75
C LEU A 50 -5.14 6.40 6.13
N GLU A 51 -4.80 5.32 6.83
CA GLU A 51 -5.21 5.10 8.21
C GLU A 51 -4.27 5.86 9.15
N VAL A 52 -4.84 6.71 10.01
CA VAL A 52 -4.09 7.56 10.93
C VAL A 52 -4.62 7.44 12.35
N PRO A 53 -3.80 7.76 13.38
CA PRO A 53 -4.23 7.62 14.78
C PRO A 53 -5.41 8.51 15.16
N SER A 54 -5.50 9.70 14.60
CA SER A 54 -6.55 10.66 14.92
C SER A 54 -6.84 11.60 13.75
N PRO A 55 -7.97 12.33 13.78
CA PRO A 55 -8.25 13.36 12.78
C PRO A 55 -7.21 14.49 12.73
N ALA A 56 -6.46 14.71 13.82
CA ALA A 56 -5.39 15.70 13.85
C ALA A 56 -4.17 15.31 12.99
N ASP A 57 -4.05 14.05 12.61
CA ASP A 57 -2.94 13.53 11.79
C ASP A 57 -3.20 13.62 10.29
N VAL A 58 -4.35 14.10 9.88
CA VAL A 58 -4.70 14.34 8.47
C VAL A 58 -3.82 15.44 7.91
N LEU A 59 -3.12 15.14 6.82
CA LEU A 59 -2.21 16.06 6.14
C LEU A 59 -2.89 16.75 4.96
N ARG A 60 -2.42 17.95 4.64
CA ARG A 60 -2.72 18.58 3.36
C ARG A 60 -1.76 18.07 2.31
N ILE A 61 -2.28 17.45 1.27
CA ILE A 61 -1.50 16.89 0.17
C ILE A 61 -1.97 17.51 -1.13
N ASP A 62 -1.03 17.91 -1.97
CA ASP A 62 -1.33 18.30 -3.35
C ASP A 62 -1.52 17.03 -4.18
N VAL A 63 -2.75 16.80 -4.64
CA VAL A 63 -3.18 15.55 -5.26
C VAL A 63 -3.67 15.82 -6.68
N PRO A 64 -3.31 14.97 -7.67
CA PRO A 64 -3.91 15.04 -8.99
C PRO A 64 -5.44 14.94 -8.93
N ALA A 65 -6.14 15.68 -9.79
CA ALA A 65 -7.61 15.76 -9.76
C ALA A 65 -8.32 14.41 -9.97
N GLY A 66 -7.64 13.44 -10.61
CA GLY A 66 -8.18 12.10 -10.84
C GLY A 66 -7.93 11.12 -9.69
N VAL A 67 -7.28 11.55 -8.62
CA VAL A 67 -7.00 10.71 -7.44
C VAL A 67 -7.87 11.15 -6.27
N GLU A 68 -8.60 10.20 -5.69
CA GLU A 68 -9.40 10.40 -4.50
C GLU A 68 -8.61 9.95 -3.27
N VAL A 69 -8.55 10.77 -2.23
CA VAL A 69 -7.83 10.46 -0.98
C VAL A 69 -8.83 10.28 0.15
N HIS A 70 -8.77 9.11 0.79
CA HIS A 70 -9.57 8.77 1.96
C HIS A 70 -8.69 8.71 3.20
N TRP A 71 -8.91 9.63 4.12
CA TRP A 71 -8.31 9.61 5.44
C TRP A 71 -9.19 8.81 6.40
N LEU A 72 -8.58 7.85 7.08
CA LEU A 72 -9.27 6.87 7.92
C LEU A 72 -8.74 6.97 9.36
N PRO A 73 -9.21 7.95 10.15
CA PRO A 73 -8.82 8.05 11.54
C PRO A 73 -9.34 6.87 12.36
N ARG A 74 -8.45 6.27 13.14
CA ARG A 74 -8.84 5.24 14.12
C ARG A 74 -9.49 5.90 15.35
N ASP A 75 -10.43 5.19 15.95
CA ASP A 75 -10.87 5.55 17.29
C ASP A 75 -9.82 5.12 18.32
N LEU A 76 -9.86 5.74 19.50
CA LEU A 76 -8.92 5.42 20.58
C LEU A 76 -8.99 3.94 20.93
N GLY A 77 -7.84 3.26 20.88
CA GLY A 77 -7.73 1.84 21.19
C GLY A 77 -8.02 0.88 20.02
N GLU A 78 -8.40 1.39 18.85
CA GLU A 78 -8.55 0.54 17.68
C GLU A 78 -7.19 0.06 17.16
N PRO A 79 -7.06 -1.23 16.76
CA PRO A 79 -5.83 -1.74 16.19
C PRO A 79 -5.57 -1.21 14.78
N HIS A 80 -4.30 -1.27 14.34
CA HIS A 80 -3.93 -0.98 12.96
C HIS A 80 -4.63 -1.93 11.99
N GLY A 81 -5.09 -1.39 10.88
CA GLY A 81 -5.77 -2.15 9.83
C GLY A 81 -7.29 -2.22 9.97
N VAL A 82 -7.84 -1.90 11.13
CA VAL A 82 -9.29 -1.98 11.39
C VAL A 82 -10.10 -1.09 10.44
N ARG A 83 -9.54 0.02 10.01
CA ARG A 83 -10.16 0.92 9.02
C ARG A 83 -9.63 0.69 7.61
N LEU A 84 -8.33 0.41 7.49
CA LEU A 84 -7.65 0.28 6.21
C LEU A 84 -8.09 -0.95 5.42
N ILE A 85 -8.14 -2.11 6.06
CA ILE A 85 -8.49 -3.37 5.38
C ILE A 85 -9.89 -3.31 4.78
N PRO A 86 -10.95 -2.97 5.55
CA PRO A 86 -12.30 -2.87 4.96
C PRO A 86 -12.40 -1.82 3.86
N ALA A 87 -11.69 -0.70 3.97
CA ALA A 87 -11.73 0.36 2.97
C ALA A 87 -11.13 -0.11 1.63
N VAL A 88 -9.99 -0.77 1.65
CA VAL A 88 -9.35 -1.32 0.44
C VAL A 88 -10.21 -2.40 -0.19
N LEU A 89 -10.68 -3.36 0.59
CA LEU A 89 -11.49 -4.46 0.07
C LEU A 89 -12.85 -3.98 -0.43
N GLY A 90 -13.47 -3.05 0.27
CA GLY A 90 -14.74 -2.43 -0.17
C GLY A 90 -14.60 -1.71 -1.51
N TYR A 91 -13.49 -1.00 -1.72
CA TYR A 91 -13.19 -0.36 -3.01
C TYR A 91 -13.04 -1.38 -4.15
N LEU A 92 -12.50 -2.56 -3.86
CA LEU A 92 -12.34 -3.64 -4.83
C LEU A 92 -13.62 -4.47 -5.05
N GLY A 93 -14.71 -4.14 -4.35
CA GLY A 93 -15.99 -4.84 -4.47
C GLY A 93 -16.16 -6.05 -3.55
N ASP A 94 -15.28 -6.22 -2.57
CA ASP A 94 -15.28 -7.33 -1.61
C ASP A 94 -15.49 -6.83 -0.17
N ALA A 95 -16.54 -6.05 0.02
CA ALA A 95 -16.85 -5.41 1.30
C ALA A 95 -17.11 -6.43 2.43
N ASP A 96 -17.74 -7.56 2.10
CA ASP A 96 -18.09 -8.58 3.09
C ASP A 96 -16.86 -9.29 3.66
N ALA A 97 -15.81 -9.45 2.88
CA ALA A 97 -14.57 -10.04 3.34
C ALA A 97 -13.81 -9.17 4.34
N GLY A 98 -13.95 -7.85 4.24
CA GLY A 98 -13.26 -6.90 5.11
C GLY A 98 -13.64 -6.99 6.57
N ASP A 99 -14.87 -7.38 6.88
CA ASP A 99 -15.37 -7.49 8.25
C ASP A 99 -14.94 -8.80 8.93
N GLU A 100 -14.58 -9.82 8.16
CA GLU A 100 -14.21 -11.14 8.66
C GLU A 100 -12.70 -11.39 8.71
N ILE A 101 -11.90 -10.53 8.08
CA ILE A 101 -10.45 -10.73 7.99
C ILE A 101 -9.75 -10.20 9.24
N ALA A 102 -9.25 -11.12 10.06
CA ALA A 102 -8.35 -10.80 11.15
C ALA A 102 -6.94 -10.52 10.64
N VAL A 103 -6.25 -9.54 11.26
CA VAL A 103 -4.85 -9.28 10.97
C VAL A 103 -4.01 -10.52 11.31
N THR A 104 -3.21 -10.97 10.36
CA THR A 104 -2.36 -12.15 10.56
C THR A 104 -1.15 -11.81 11.41
N ASP A 105 -1.00 -12.53 12.53
CA ASP A 105 0.25 -12.50 13.28
C ASP A 105 1.35 -13.17 12.47
N ILE A 106 2.45 -12.47 12.31
CA ILE A 106 3.60 -12.98 11.56
C ILE A 106 4.60 -13.54 12.56
N GLU A 107 4.90 -14.82 12.47
CA GLU A 107 5.92 -15.47 13.31
C GLU A 107 7.35 -15.13 12.87
N SER A 108 7.54 -14.63 11.66
CA SER A 108 8.85 -14.24 11.13
C SER A 108 9.31 -12.89 11.68
N GLU A 109 10.56 -12.79 12.05
CA GLU A 109 11.19 -11.52 12.45
C GLU A 109 11.43 -10.58 11.26
N ASP A 110 11.39 -11.11 10.04
CA ASP A 110 11.63 -10.37 8.82
C ASP A 110 10.38 -9.60 8.39
N LEU A 111 10.56 -8.32 8.07
CA LEU A 111 9.51 -7.51 7.50
C LEU A 111 9.22 -7.93 6.06
N LEU A 112 7.96 -7.96 5.68
CA LEU A 112 7.58 -8.21 4.29
C LEU A 112 8.04 -7.06 3.39
N TRP A 113 8.75 -7.42 2.32
CA TRP A 113 9.16 -6.47 1.30
C TRP A 113 9.06 -7.11 -0.08
N GLU A 114 8.11 -6.66 -0.86
CA GLU A 114 7.90 -7.13 -2.23
C GLU A 114 7.63 -5.96 -3.16
N THR A 115 8.26 -5.99 -4.31
CA THR A 115 8.02 -5.05 -5.40
C THR A 115 7.78 -5.81 -6.69
N PRO A 116 7.35 -5.17 -7.79
CA PRO A 116 7.19 -5.86 -9.07
C PRO A 116 8.43 -6.62 -9.53
N ASP A 117 9.63 -6.14 -9.16
CA ASP A 117 10.92 -6.74 -9.55
C ASP A 117 11.55 -7.64 -8.48
N TYR A 118 10.99 -7.65 -7.27
CA TYR A 118 11.58 -8.37 -6.13
C TYR A 118 10.53 -9.02 -5.23
N SER A 119 10.73 -10.30 -4.90
CA SER A 119 9.95 -10.97 -3.88
C SER A 119 10.87 -11.52 -2.79
N GLY A 120 10.66 -11.08 -1.54
CA GLY A 120 11.37 -11.61 -0.37
C GLY A 120 11.02 -13.06 -0.04
N LEU A 121 10.00 -13.62 -0.67
CA LEU A 121 9.55 -15.00 -0.48
C LEU A 121 10.19 -16.00 -1.45
N GLY A 122 11.11 -15.55 -2.33
CA GLY A 122 11.81 -16.41 -3.28
C GLY A 122 10.96 -16.96 -4.42
N GLU A 123 9.80 -16.37 -4.66
CA GLU A 123 8.93 -16.76 -5.76
C GLU A 123 9.34 -16.04 -7.04
N GLU A 124 9.38 -16.76 -8.16
CA GLU A 124 9.64 -16.14 -9.45
C GLU A 124 8.50 -15.21 -9.86
N ILE A 125 8.85 -13.97 -10.18
CA ILE A 125 7.91 -13.00 -10.73
C ILE A 125 7.88 -13.23 -12.23
N ALA A 126 6.80 -13.82 -12.72
CA ALA A 126 6.59 -13.94 -14.16
C ALA A 126 6.27 -12.55 -14.73
N ALA A 127 7.11 -12.09 -15.66
CA ALA A 127 6.81 -10.89 -16.42
C ALA A 127 5.58 -11.13 -17.31
N THR A 128 4.50 -10.43 -17.04
CA THR A 128 3.33 -10.40 -17.91
C THR A 128 3.43 -9.18 -18.84
N ASP A 129 3.37 -9.43 -20.14
CA ASP A 129 3.38 -8.37 -21.16
C ASP A 129 2.03 -7.61 -21.25
N ALA A 130 1.04 -8.01 -20.45
CA ALA A 130 -0.26 -7.35 -20.42
C ALA A 130 -0.18 -6.03 -19.66
N PRO A 131 -0.72 -4.92 -20.19
CA PRO A 131 -0.79 -3.67 -19.46
C PRO A 131 -1.63 -3.86 -18.19
N ALA A 132 -1.04 -3.55 -17.05
CA ALA A 132 -1.73 -3.60 -15.78
C ALA A 132 -2.86 -2.56 -15.75
N GLU A 133 -4.08 -2.98 -15.40
CA GLU A 133 -5.17 -2.02 -15.19
C GLU A 133 -4.92 -1.17 -13.96
N ARG A 134 -4.41 -1.78 -12.86
CA ARG A 134 -4.11 -1.14 -11.60
C ARG A 134 -2.73 -1.50 -11.10
N TYR A 135 -2.11 -0.55 -10.43
CA TYR A 135 -0.92 -0.76 -9.64
C TYR A 135 -1.24 -0.51 -8.17
N PHE A 136 -0.82 -1.44 -7.32
CA PHE A 136 -1.04 -1.38 -5.87
C PHE A 136 0.27 -1.07 -5.16
N TRP A 137 0.24 -0.08 -4.30
CA TRP A 137 1.35 0.26 -3.42
C TRP A 137 0.84 0.31 -1.99
N ILE A 138 1.27 -0.63 -1.14
CA ILE A 138 0.75 -0.83 0.20
C ILE A 138 1.93 -0.92 1.17
N ALA A 139 1.93 -0.05 2.18
CA ALA A 139 2.99 -0.01 3.17
C ALA A 139 2.45 0.31 4.57
N GLY A 140 3.16 -0.13 5.59
CA GLY A 140 2.81 0.15 6.97
C GLY A 140 3.14 -1.00 7.92
N GLU A 141 2.24 -1.25 8.88
CA GLU A 141 2.39 -2.35 9.82
C GLU A 141 2.39 -3.71 9.09
N SER A 142 3.36 -4.54 9.39
CA SER A 142 3.66 -5.74 8.62
C SER A 142 2.52 -6.76 8.58
N GLY A 143 1.81 -6.94 9.69
CA GLY A 143 0.65 -7.84 9.76
C GLY A 143 -0.50 -7.40 8.86
N VAL A 144 -0.75 -6.10 8.83
CA VAL A 144 -1.77 -5.49 7.95
C VAL A 144 -1.38 -5.65 6.48
N VAL A 145 -0.14 -5.35 6.14
CA VAL A 145 0.38 -5.50 4.77
C VAL A 145 0.30 -6.96 4.30
N THR A 146 0.70 -7.90 5.15
CA THR A 146 0.62 -9.35 4.84
C THR A 146 -0.82 -9.81 4.65
N THR A 147 -1.74 -9.33 5.46
CA THR A 147 -3.17 -9.66 5.36
C THR A 147 -3.75 -9.17 4.02
N LEU A 148 -3.48 -7.92 3.66
CA LEU A 148 -3.89 -7.37 2.37
C LEU A 148 -3.24 -8.10 1.20
N ARG A 149 -1.95 -8.40 1.27
CA ARG A 149 -1.25 -9.18 0.25
C ARG A 149 -1.91 -10.52 0.00
N ARG A 150 -2.18 -11.27 1.07
CA ARG A 150 -2.84 -12.58 0.95
C ARG A 150 -4.16 -12.46 0.20
N HIS A 151 -4.97 -11.51 0.58
CA HIS A 151 -6.28 -11.31 -0.04
C HIS A 151 -6.15 -10.90 -1.50
N LEU A 152 -5.32 -9.91 -1.81
CA LEU A 152 -5.16 -9.40 -3.17
C LEU A 152 -4.54 -10.43 -4.12
N VAL A 153 -3.48 -11.11 -3.70
CA VAL A 153 -2.74 -12.04 -4.56
C VAL A 153 -3.40 -13.41 -4.61
N LYS A 154 -3.78 -13.98 -3.47
CA LYS A 154 -4.31 -15.34 -3.39
C LYS A 154 -5.81 -15.42 -3.65
N ASP A 155 -6.60 -14.55 -3.06
CA ASP A 155 -8.04 -14.62 -3.16
C ASP A 155 -8.59 -13.91 -4.40
N LEU A 156 -8.06 -12.72 -4.73
CA LEU A 156 -8.47 -11.95 -5.91
C LEU A 156 -7.62 -12.23 -7.15
N GLY A 157 -6.52 -12.94 -7.02
CA GLY A 157 -5.67 -13.33 -8.15
C GLY A 157 -4.94 -12.17 -8.84
N ILE A 158 -4.67 -11.08 -8.11
CA ILE A 158 -3.95 -9.93 -8.67
C ILE A 158 -2.51 -10.33 -8.94
N ASP A 159 -2.02 -9.99 -10.14
CA ASP A 159 -0.67 -10.31 -10.57
C ASP A 159 0.39 -9.60 -9.71
N ARG A 160 1.44 -10.31 -9.34
CA ARG A 160 2.54 -9.78 -8.53
C ARG A 160 3.31 -8.64 -9.20
N GLY A 161 3.32 -8.59 -10.53
CA GLY A 161 3.88 -7.47 -11.27
C GLY A 161 3.14 -6.15 -11.10
N GLN A 162 1.95 -6.18 -10.47
CA GLN A 162 1.10 -5.02 -10.23
C GLN A 162 1.14 -4.52 -8.78
N VAL A 163 1.95 -5.11 -7.91
CA VAL A 163 1.90 -4.85 -6.47
C VAL A 163 3.27 -4.53 -5.89
N ALA A 164 3.31 -3.60 -4.96
CA ALA A 164 4.42 -3.38 -4.04
C ALA A 164 3.88 -3.44 -2.61
N PHE A 165 4.43 -4.32 -1.81
CA PHE A 165 4.06 -4.54 -0.42
C PHE A 165 5.28 -4.34 0.48
N MET A 166 5.19 -3.40 1.43
CA MET A 166 6.31 -3.04 2.30
C MET A 166 5.86 -2.96 3.75
N GLY A 167 6.35 -3.89 4.57
CA GLY A 167 6.20 -3.82 6.00
C GLY A 167 7.25 -2.85 6.56
N TYR A 168 6.84 -1.65 6.93
CA TYR A 168 7.74 -0.63 7.49
C TYR A 168 8.04 -0.88 8.96
N TRP A 169 7.12 -1.49 9.69
CA TRP A 169 7.25 -1.79 11.11
C TRP A 169 6.36 -2.97 11.47
N ARG A 170 6.52 -3.47 12.68
CA ARG A 170 5.74 -4.59 13.20
C ARG A 170 5.30 -4.28 14.63
N HIS A 171 4.02 -4.50 14.91
CA HIS A 171 3.46 -4.33 16.24
C HIS A 171 4.15 -5.28 17.24
N GLY A 172 4.51 -4.75 18.42
CA GLY A 172 5.14 -5.52 19.49
C GLY A 172 6.63 -5.79 19.31
N VAL A 173 7.25 -5.33 18.21
CA VAL A 173 8.70 -5.46 17.96
C VAL A 173 9.34 -4.08 17.92
N ALA A 174 10.33 -3.86 18.78
CA ALA A 174 11.12 -2.64 18.73
C ALA A 174 11.99 -2.65 17.47
N MET A 175 11.83 -1.65 16.62
CA MET A 175 12.73 -1.45 15.48
C MET A 175 14.11 -1.07 16.01
N ARG A 176 15.10 -1.91 15.74
CA ARG A 176 16.50 -1.55 16.00
C ARG A 176 16.93 -0.56 14.93
N GLY A 177 17.17 0.64 15.39
CA GLY A 177 17.73 1.68 14.55
C GLY A 177 19.15 1.37 14.07
#